data_1c584a49fb339f275660e7db64890358
#
_entry.id   1c584a49fb339f275660e7db64890358
#
_cell.length_a   1.000
_cell.length_b   1.000
_cell.length_c   1.000
_cell.angle_alpha   90.00
_cell.angle_beta   90.00
_cell.angle_gamma   90.00
#
_symmetry.space_group_name_H-M   'P 1'
#
loop_
_entity.id
_entity.type
_entity.pdbx_description
1 polymer ?
#
loop_
_entity_poly.entity_id
_entity_poly.type
_entity_poly.pdbx_seq_one_letter_code
_entity_poly.pdbx_strand_id
1 'polypeptide(L)'
;MALSIASPGKATVSSPSQYLTFELGDEMFAVGTLNVREIIEYGPITSVPLLPPSIRGVINLRGAAVPVLDLGVRFRGERTVQTSRTCFVILEVQANAGGKPVGIIVDAVSEVLEIADQ
;
A
#
# COMPACT_ATOMS: atom_id res chain seq x y z
N MET A 1 -12.57 -5.35 7.94
CA MET A 1 -11.30 -4.68 7.75
C MET A 1 -11.42 -3.68 6.63
N ALA A 2 -10.97 -2.51 6.89
CA ALA A 2 -11.09 -1.46 5.90
C ALA A 2 -9.73 -0.93 5.53
N LEU A 3 -9.33 -1.20 4.31
CA LEU A 3 -8.18 -0.58 3.71
C LEU A 3 -8.72 0.38 2.67
N SER A 4 -8.62 1.64 2.97
CA SER A 4 -9.25 2.66 2.14
C SER A 4 -8.29 3.13 1.09
N ILE A 5 -8.46 2.65 -0.11
CA ILE A 5 -7.69 3.12 -1.26
C ILE A 5 -8.70 3.66 -2.24
N ALA A 6 -8.52 4.90 -2.64
CA ALA A 6 -9.48 5.55 -3.51
C ALA A 6 -8.77 6.24 -4.65
N SER A 7 -9.49 6.40 -5.75
CA SER A 7 -8.98 7.21 -6.83
C SER A 7 -8.89 8.66 -6.36
N PRO A 8 -7.95 9.42 -6.93
CA PRO A 8 -7.73 10.77 -6.44
C PRO A 8 -8.92 11.70 -6.42
N GLY A 9 -9.93 11.46 -7.16
CA GLY A 9 -11.07 12.36 -7.16
C GLY A 9 -12.18 12.00 -6.20
N LYS A 10 -11.99 10.99 -5.38
CA LYS A 10 -13.07 10.49 -4.55
C LYS A 10 -12.81 10.61 -3.06
N ALA A 11 -12.03 11.55 -2.69
CA ALA A 11 -11.72 11.72 -1.28
C ALA A 11 -12.94 12.21 -0.52
N THR A 12 -13.22 11.58 0.59
CA THR A 12 -14.26 12.05 1.50
C THR A 12 -13.58 12.33 2.82
N VAL A 13 -13.24 13.56 3.01
CA VAL A 13 -12.47 13.92 4.20
C VAL A 13 -13.20 15.01 4.96
N SER A 14 -13.03 15.00 6.24
CA SER A 14 -13.70 15.94 7.11
C SER A 14 -12.85 17.16 7.44
N SER A 15 -11.59 17.16 7.06
CA SER A 15 -10.70 18.27 7.33
C SER A 15 -9.52 18.12 6.41
N PRO A 16 -8.61 19.12 6.38
CA PRO A 16 -7.44 18.96 5.52
C PRO A 16 -6.77 17.64 5.79
N SER A 17 -6.56 16.89 4.76
CA SER A 17 -5.97 15.58 4.86
C SER A 17 -4.90 15.44 3.82
N GLN A 18 -3.92 14.64 4.13
CA GLN A 18 -2.84 14.36 3.22
C GLN A 18 -3.01 12.96 2.66
N TYR A 19 -2.72 12.83 1.38
CA TYR A 19 -2.81 11.57 0.69
C TYR A 19 -1.50 11.28 0.01
N LEU A 20 -1.09 10.03 0.12
CA LEU A 20 0.06 9.54 -0.64
C LEU A 20 -0.46 8.96 -1.94
N THR A 21 0.07 9.44 -3.06
CA THR A 21 -0.32 8.90 -4.35
C THR A 21 0.75 7.94 -4.83
N PHE A 22 0.31 6.87 -5.45
CA PHE A 22 1.22 5.87 -5.97
C PHE A 22 0.66 5.30 -7.26
N GLU A 23 1.55 4.68 -8.04
CA GLU A 23 1.19 4.12 -9.33
C GLU A 23 1.06 2.62 -9.24
N LEU A 24 0.01 2.11 -9.87
CA LEU A 24 -0.17 0.69 -10.08
C LEU A 24 -0.55 0.51 -11.53
N GLY A 25 0.40 0.02 -12.33
CA GLY A 25 0.18 -0.04 -13.76
C GLY A 25 0.05 1.35 -14.32
N ASP A 26 -1.04 1.57 -15.04
CA ASP A 26 -1.27 2.86 -15.66
C ASP A 26 -2.15 3.78 -14.83
N GLU A 27 -2.45 3.39 -13.61
CA GLU A 27 -3.39 4.15 -12.80
C GLU A 27 -2.74 4.69 -11.57
N MET A 28 -3.25 5.82 -11.12
CA MET A 28 -2.82 6.46 -9.89
C MET A 28 -3.86 6.19 -8.82
N PHE A 29 -3.36 5.90 -7.63
CA PHE A 29 -4.20 5.67 -6.47
C PHE A 29 -3.74 6.57 -5.35
N ALA A 30 -4.59 6.76 -4.37
CA ALA A 30 -4.26 7.57 -3.21
C ALA A 30 -4.69 6.85 -1.94
N VAL A 31 -3.91 7.01 -0.91
CA VAL A 31 -4.24 6.49 0.41
C VAL A 31 -3.94 7.56 1.43
N GLY A 32 -4.79 7.69 2.43
CA GLY A 32 -4.58 8.69 3.47
C GLY A 32 -3.28 8.46 4.21
N THR A 33 -2.51 9.51 4.41
CA THR A 33 -1.21 9.37 5.05
C THR A 33 -1.32 8.96 6.50
N LEU A 34 -2.47 9.16 7.14
CA LEU A 34 -2.64 8.68 8.49
C LEU A 34 -2.54 7.17 8.58
N ASN A 35 -2.78 6.49 7.49
CA ASN A 35 -2.67 5.05 7.45
C ASN A 35 -1.32 4.57 6.96
N VAL A 36 -0.47 5.47 6.51
CA VAL A 36 0.85 5.11 6.01
C VAL A 36 1.83 5.14 7.14
N ARG A 37 2.46 4.01 7.39
CA ARG A 37 3.44 3.92 8.44
C ARG A 37 4.82 4.30 7.94
N GLU A 38 5.18 3.79 6.78
CA GLU A 38 6.44 4.14 6.15
C GLU A 38 6.47 3.60 4.74
N ILE A 39 7.44 4.06 3.99
CA ILE A 39 7.69 3.60 2.63
C ILE A 39 9.11 3.07 2.63
N ILE A 40 9.28 1.85 2.13
CA ILE A 40 10.60 1.25 2.11
C ILE A 40 10.90 0.72 0.72
N GLU A 41 12.17 0.57 0.44
CA GLU A 41 12.59 0.06 -0.85
C GLU A 41 12.19 -1.40 -1.01
N TYR A 42 11.93 -1.77 -2.25
CA TYR A 42 11.63 -3.15 -2.56
C TYR A 42 12.82 -4.02 -2.17
N GLY A 43 12.54 -5.09 -1.50
CA GLY A 43 13.57 -6.01 -1.08
C GLY A 43 13.06 -7.43 -1.04
N PRO A 44 13.82 -8.33 -0.44
CA PRO A 44 13.47 -9.75 -0.46
C PRO A 44 12.14 -10.02 0.24
N ILE A 45 11.36 -10.89 -0.37
CA ILE A 45 10.07 -11.32 0.17
C ILE A 45 10.18 -12.83 0.40
N THR A 46 9.79 -13.27 1.58
CA THR A 46 9.76 -14.69 1.89
C THR A 46 8.42 -15.23 1.46
N SER A 47 8.43 -16.16 0.52
CA SER A 47 7.21 -16.81 0.07
C SER A 47 6.67 -17.71 1.16
N VAL A 48 5.36 -17.72 1.30
CA VAL A 48 4.68 -18.61 2.20
C VAL A 48 3.73 -19.45 1.36
N PRO A 49 3.81 -20.78 1.47
CA PRO A 49 2.94 -21.62 0.62
C PRO A 49 1.48 -21.48 1.00
N LEU A 50 0.62 -21.76 0.04
CA LEU A 50 -0.82 -21.82 0.22
C LEU A 50 -1.48 -20.47 0.48
N LEU A 51 -0.81 -19.37 0.12
CA LEU A 51 -1.42 -18.06 0.21
C LEU A 51 -2.08 -17.72 -1.13
N PRO A 52 -3.12 -16.87 -1.10
CA PRO A 52 -3.72 -16.38 -2.34
C PRO A 52 -2.68 -15.67 -3.20
N PRO A 53 -2.85 -15.65 -4.51
CA PRO A 53 -1.86 -15.00 -5.39
C PRO A 53 -1.61 -13.54 -5.10
N SER A 54 -2.58 -12.83 -4.55
CA SER A 54 -2.40 -11.43 -4.23
C SER A 54 -1.46 -11.20 -3.05
N ILE A 55 -1.19 -12.23 -2.26
CA ILE A 55 -0.25 -12.11 -1.15
C ILE A 55 1.06 -12.72 -1.60
N ARG A 56 2.07 -11.87 -1.77
CA ARG A 56 3.36 -12.31 -2.26
C ARG A 56 4.17 -13.06 -1.22
N GLY A 57 3.91 -12.79 0.05
CA GLY A 57 4.65 -13.41 1.13
C GLY A 57 4.76 -12.44 2.28
N VAL A 58 5.86 -12.54 2.99
CA VAL A 58 6.10 -11.65 4.13
C VAL A 58 7.49 -11.06 4.03
N ILE A 59 7.64 -9.88 4.62
CA ILE A 59 8.95 -9.27 4.78
C ILE A 59 9.21 -9.12 6.26
N ASN A 60 10.49 -9.03 6.60
CA ASN A 60 10.90 -8.80 7.97
C ASN A 60 11.09 -7.30 8.15
N LEU A 61 10.29 -6.70 9.01
CA LEU A 61 10.38 -5.28 9.28
C LEU A 61 10.65 -5.12 10.76
N ARG A 62 11.91 -4.89 11.09
CA ARG A 62 12.35 -4.70 12.47
C ARG A 62 11.92 -5.85 13.36
N GLY A 63 12.08 -7.07 12.86
CA GLY A 63 11.78 -8.25 13.65
C GLY A 63 10.34 -8.72 13.57
N ALA A 64 9.50 -8.00 12.85
CA ALA A 64 8.11 -8.40 12.69
C ALA A 64 7.87 -8.88 11.27
N ALA A 65 7.08 -9.93 11.13
CA ALA A 65 6.70 -10.44 9.82
C ALA A 65 5.51 -9.64 9.33
N VAL A 66 5.68 -8.99 8.19
CA VAL A 66 4.63 -8.14 7.63
C VAL A 66 4.18 -8.73 6.31
N PRO A 67 2.89 -9.06 6.18
CA PRO A 67 2.40 -9.59 4.92
C PRO A 67 2.46 -8.53 3.82
N VAL A 68 2.74 -8.97 2.62
CA VAL A 68 2.90 -8.07 1.48
C VAL A 68 1.89 -8.44 0.42
N LEU A 69 1.06 -7.47 0.07
CA LEU A 69 0.04 -7.62 -0.95
C LEU A 69 0.52 -7.04 -2.27
N ASP A 70 0.19 -7.74 -3.34
CA ASP A 70 0.47 -7.24 -4.68
C ASP A 70 -0.87 -6.84 -5.30
N LEU A 71 -1.16 -5.55 -5.26
CA LEU A 71 -2.42 -5.08 -5.80
C LEU A 71 -2.49 -5.21 -7.31
N GLY A 72 -1.33 -5.32 -7.98
CA GLY A 72 -1.33 -5.60 -9.39
C GLY A 72 -2.02 -6.90 -9.73
N VAL A 73 -1.82 -7.92 -8.90
CA VAL A 73 -2.50 -9.19 -9.10
C VAL A 73 -4.01 -8.98 -8.97
N ARG A 74 -4.41 -8.22 -7.96
CA ARG A 74 -5.83 -8.04 -7.70
C ARG A 74 -6.51 -7.21 -8.76
N PHE A 75 -5.86 -6.15 -9.24
CA PHE A 75 -6.51 -5.23 -10.16
C PHE A 75 -6.28 -5.53 -11.63
N ARG A 76 -5.16 -6.19 -11.94
CA ARG A 76 -4.80 -6.48 -13.32
C ARG A 76 -4.62 -7.96 -13.61
N GLY A 77 -4.62 -8.77 -12.57
CA GLY A 77 -4.36 -10.20 -12.74
C GLY A 77 -2.92 -10.55 -12.99
N GLU A 78 -2.02 -9.59 -12.82
CA GLU A 78 -0.59 -9.80 -13.07
C GLU A 78 0.23 -9.29 -11.93
N ARG A 79 1.34 -9.98 -11.69
CA ARG A 79 2.28 -9.54 -10.68
C ARG A 79 2.93 -8.24 -11.09
N THR A 80 3.19 -7.40 -10.10
CA THR A 80 3.94 -6.18 -10.32
C THR A 80 5.38 -6.54 -10.70
N VAL A 81 5.87 -5.95 -11.77
CA VAL A 81 7.23 -6.17 -12.23
C VAL A 81 8.15 -5.20 -11.50
N GLN A 82 9.19 -5.75 -10.90
CA GLN A 82 10.12 -4.92 -10.14
C GLN A 82 10.93 -4.02 -11.06
N THR A 83 10.95 -2.74 -10.70
CA THR A 83 11.82 -1.75 -11.34
C THR A 83 12.55 -1.02 -10.24
N SER A 84 13.38 -0.05 -10.60
CA SER A 84 14.09 0.73 -9.60
C SER A 84 13.15 1.62 -8.79
N ARG A 85 11.93 1.80 -9.25
CA ARG A 85 10.95 2.65 -8.55
C ARG A 85 9.98 1.85 -7.69
N THR A 86 10.00 0.54 -7.81
CA THR A 86 9.10 -0.31 -7.04
C THR A 86 9.43 -0.22 -5.56
N CYS A 87 8.42 -0.11 -4.74
CA CYS A 87 8.64 -0.04 -3.31
C CYS A 87 7.46 -0.63 -2.57
N PHE A 88 7.62 -0.76 -1.26
CA PHE A 88 6.55 -1.18 -0.37
C PHE A 88 6.02 0.04 0.35
N VAL A 89 4.71 0.18 0.37
CA VAL A 89 4.05 1.15 1.24
C VAL A 89 3.49 0.36 2.41
N ILE A 90 3.99 0.65 3.59
CA ILE A 90 3.57 -0.07 4.79
C ILE A 90 2.41 0.69 5.40
N LEU A 91 1.28 0.04 5.44
CA LEU A 91 0.06 0.62 5.97
C LEU A 91 -0.26 -0.01 7.31
N GLU A 92 -0.90 0.75 8.15
CA GLU A 92 -1.38 0.25 9.40
C GLU A 92 -2.88 0.20 9.33
N VAL A 93 -3.42 -1.01 9.32
CA VAL A 93 -4.84 -1.21 9.22
C VAL A 93 -5.41 -1.19 10.62
N GLN A 94 -6.28 -0.26 10.86
CA GLN A 94 -6.92 -0.13 12.17
C GLN A 94 -8.18 -0.95 12.20
N ALA A 95 -8.03 -2.16 12.67
CA ALA A 95 -9.18 -3.02 12.86
C ALA A 95 -9.15 -3.38 14.32
N ASN A 96 -10.02 -2.79 15.08
CA ASN A 96 -10.07 -3.05 16.51
C ASN A 96 -8.81 -2.52 17.19
N ALA A 97 -8.41 -3.13 18.26
CA ALA A 97 -7.28 -2.67 19.03
C ALA A 97 -5.99 -3.09 18.38
N GLY A 98 -5.06 -2.16 18.30
CA GLY A 98 -3.71 -2.47 17.86
C GLY A 98 -3.61 -2.79 16.39
N GLY A 99 -3.65 -1.78 15.56
CA GLY A 99 -3.52 -1.98 14.14
C GLY A 99 -2.29 -2.77 13.76
N LYS A 100 -2.39 -3.55 12.70
CA LYS A 100 -1.30 -4.38 12.23
C LYS A 100 -0.79 -3.86 10.92
N PRO A 101 0.53 -3.92 10.71
CA PRO A 101 1.08 -3.43 9.45
C PRO A 101 0.82 -4.41 8.31
N VAL A 102 0.60 -3.83 7.15
CA VAL A 102 0.45 -4.58 5.91
C VAL A 102 1.23 -3.83 4.85
N GLY A 103 2.02 -4.54 4.07
CA GLY A 103 2.78 -3.92 2.99
C GLY A 103 2.06 -4.06 1.67
N ILE A 104 2.15 -3.03 0.86
CA ILE A 104 1.61 -3.04 -0.48
C ILE A 104 2.74 -2.80 -1.45
N ILE A 105 2.85 -3.63 -2.48
CA ILE A 105 3.82 -3.40 -3.55
C ILE A 105 3.20 -2.42 -4.53
N VAL A 106 3.91 -1.34 -4.79
CA VAL A 106 3.46 -0.35 -5.75
C VAL A 106 4.55 -0.11 -6.78
N ASP A 107 4.15 0.28 -7.98
CA ASP A 107 5.11 0.52 -9.05
C ASP A 107 5.97 1.74 -8.75
N ALA A 108 5.39 2.74 -8.13
CA ALA A 108 6.13 3.94 -7.77
C ALA A 108 5.28 4.77 -6.84
N VAL A 109 5.94 5.49 -5.97
CA VAL A 109 5.29 6.49 -5.13
C VAL A 109 5.49 7.83 -5.80
N SER A 110 4.43 8.59 -5.94
CA SER A 110 4.52 9.87 -6.63
C SER A 110 4.73 11.03 -5.68
N GLU A 111 3.77 11.29 -4.83
CA GLU A 111 3.90 12.46 -3.98
C GLU A 111 2.83 12.44 -2.91
N VAL A 112 2.97 13.36 -1.97
CA VAL A 112 1.96 13.57 -0.96
C VAL A 112 1.14 14.78 -1.39
N LEU A 113 -0.15 14.57 -1.46
CA LEU A 113 -1.08 15.65 -1.81
C LEU A 113 -1.85 16.05 -0.57
N GLU A 114 -2.07 17.33 -0.45
CA GLU A 114 -2.90 17.84 0.61
C GLU A 114 -4.21 18.31 0.02
N ILE A 115 -5.29 17.70 0.44
CA ILE A 115 -6.61 18.03 -0.08
C ILE A 115 -7.36 18.75 1.01
N ALA A 116 -7.69 20.00 0.73
CA ALA A 116 -8.43 20.79 1.68
C ALA A 116 -9.90 20.48 1.55
N ASP A 117 -10.57 20.39 2.67
CA ASP A 117 -11.99 20.18 2.71
C ASP A 117 -12.68 21.48 2.36
N GLN A 118 -13.57 21.44 1.38
CA GLN A 118 -14.27 22.64 0.94
C GLN A 118 -15.67 22.72 1.53
#